data_38f685e3438db767261af5f5ce057767
#
_entry.id   38f685e3438db767261af5f5ce057767
#
_cell.length_a   1.000
_cell.length_b   1.000
_cell.length_c   1.000
_cell.angle_alpha   90.00
_cell.angle_beta   90.00
_cell.angle_gamma   90.00
#
_symmetry.space_group_name_H-M   'P 1'
#
loop_
_entity.id
_entity.type
_entity.pdbx_description
1 polymer ?
#
loop_
_entity_poly.entity_id
_entity_poly.type
_entity_poly.pdbx_seq_one_letter_code
_entity_poly.pdbx_strand_id
1 'polypeptide(L)'
;PDAQAFQDEAAKRVHELHMYDVLRADRCISVHSMEARVPFGDLDFADYVMHLDPAIKMNTYNKGKYLLRRAFMDTDYLPEDLLMREKAAFSDAVGHSMADDLKALAEETYTDEEFEARRKQYTHAQPFTKESLLYRELFEKYYPGQSRMVKDFWMPNREWDGCQVSDPSARYLANYGASGE
;
A
#
# COMPACT_ATOMS: atom_id res chain seq x y z
N PRO A 1 -8.84 -7.82 -15.10
CA PRO A 1 -8.19 -7.02 -16.17
C PRO A 1 -7.48 -7.93 -17.16
N ASP A 2 -7.30 -7.46 -18.40
CA ASP A 2 -6.42 -8.11 -19.36
C ASP A 2 -4.94 -7.73 -19.10
N ALA A 3 -4.03 -8.31 -19.88
CA ALA A 3 -2.59 -8.10 -19.70
C ALA A 3 -2.17 -6.63 -19.92
N GLN A 4 -2.83 -5.93 -20.84
CA GLN A 4 -2.53 -4.52 -21.10
C GLN A 4 -3.01 -3.63 -19.94
N ALA A 5 -4.23 -3.83 -19.47
CA ALA A 5 -4.77 -3.10 -18.31
C ALA A 5 -3.92 -3.34 -17.05
N PHE A 6 -3.42 -4.58 -16.87
CA PHE A 6 -2.46 -4.89 -15.81
C PHE A 6 -1.16 -4.09 -15.95
N GLN A 7 -0.60 -4.01 -17.17
CA GLN A 7 0.63 -3.27 -17.44
C GLN A 7 0.46 -1.77 -17.18
N ASP A 8 -0.65 -1.19 -17.63
CA ASP A 8 -0.95 0.23 -17.45
C ASP A 8 -1.08 0.59 -15.96
N GLU A 9 -1.78 -0.26 -15.20
CA GLU A 9 -1.88 -0.06 -13.74
C GLU A 9 -0.54 -0.26 -13.05
N ALA A 10 0.27 -1.26 -13.46
CA ALA A 10 1.61 -1.46 -12.92
C ALA A 10 2.51 -0.24 -13.16
N ALA A 11 2.51 0.30 -14.37
CA ALA A 11 3.26 1.51 -14.72
C ALA A 11 2.83 2.72 -13.88
N LYS A 12 1.52 2.91 -13.73
CA LYS A 12 0.96 3.94 -12.84
C LYS A 12 1.46 3.76 -11.41
N ARG A 13 1.39 2.55 -10.84
CA ARG A 13 1.81 2.29 -9.46
C ARG A 13 3.30 2.51 -9.24
N VAL A 14 4.15 2.10 -10.18
CA VAL A 14 5.59 2.37 -10.13
C VAL A 14 5.84 3.88 -10.15
N HIS A 15 5.15 4.62 -11.00
CA HIS A 15 5.28 6.08 -11.07
C HIS A 15 4.83 6.78 -9.77
N GLU A 16 3.81 6.26 -9.10
CA GLU A 16 3.20 6.84 -7.90
C GLU A 16 3.82 6.36 -6.58
N LEU A 17 4.76 5.41 -6.58
CA LEU A 17 5.35 4.83 -5.36
C LEU A 17 5.84 5.88 -4.36
N HIS A 18 6.46 6.96 -4.85
CA HIS A 18 6.98 8.04 -4.03
C HIS A 18 5.91 8.85 -3.29
N MET A 19 4.65 8.71 -3.67
CA MET A 19 3.52 9.42 -3.05
C MET A 19 2.91 8.66 -1.87
N TYR A 20 3.14 7.35 -1.78
CA TYR A 20 2.45 6.46 -0.84
C TYR A 20 3.41 5.62 0.01
N ASP A 21 3.59 4.35 -0.32
CA ASP A 21 4.35 3.41 0.50
C ASP A 21 5.81 3.80 0.70
N VAL A 22 6.46 4.26 -0.36
CA VAL A 22 7.87 4.70 -0.29
C VAL A 22 7.98 5.99 0.54
N LEU A 23 7.04 6.93 0.39
CA LEU A 23 7.02 8.15 1.21
C LEU A 23 6.91 7.81 2.70
N ARG A 24 5.99 6.92 3.06
CA ARG A 24 5.82 6.46 4.45
C ARG A 24 7.09 5.79 4.97
N ALA A 25 7.63 4.82 4.21
CA ALA A 25 8.84 4.11 4.60
C ALA A 25 10.03 5.06 4.78
N ASP A 26 10.24 5.97 3.85
CA ASP A 26 11.30 6.98 3.92
C ASP A 26 11.17 7.83 5.19
N ARG A 27 9.99 8.39 5.47
CA ARG A 27 9.77 9.23 6.64
C ARG A 27 9.98 8.48 7.96
N CYS A 28 9.52 7.23 8.04
CA CYS A 28 9.68 6.42 9.24
C CYS A 28 11.12 5.98 9.49
N ILE A 29 11.93 5.84 8.45
CA ILE A 29 13.32 5.37 8.55
C ILE A 29 14.28 6.54 8.71
N SER A 30 14.12 7.61 7.92
CA SER A 30 15.04 8.74 7.88
C SER A 30 15.04 9.54 9.20
N VAL A 31 13.95 9.56 9.95
CA VAL A 31 13.90 10.19 11.29
C VAL A 31 14.88 9.55 12.28
N HIS A 32 15.28 8.31 12.03
CA HIS A 32 16.29 7.58 12.79
C HIS A 32 17.68 7.60 12.15
N SER A 33 17.94 8.49 11.19
CA SER A 33 19.19 8.60 10.43
C SER A 33 19.59 7.30 9.73
N MET A 34 18.61 6.54 9.26
CA MET A 34 18.79 5.29 8.50
C MET A 34 18.33 5.48 7.06
N GLU A 35 18.93 4.69 6.17
CA GLU A 35 18.53 4.60 4.76
C GLU A 35 18.03 3.19 4.44
N ALA A 36 16.91 3.11 3.74
CA ALA A 36 16.41 1.85 3.22
C ALA A 36 17.20 1.42 1.98
N ARG A 37 17.56 0.14 1.91
CA ARG A 37 18.02 -0.49 0.67
C ARG A 37 16.84 -1.15 -0.01
N VAL A 38 16.56 -0.73 -1.24
CA VAL A 38 15.36 -1.11 -2.00
C VAL A 38 15.76 -1.77 -3.33
N PRO A 39 16.23 -3.03 -3.33
CA PRO A 39 16.74 -3.69 -4.53
C PRO A 39 15.72 -3.77 -5.66
N PHE A 40 14.42 -3.84 -5.36
CA PHE A 40 13.36 -3.79 -6.38
C PHE A 40 13.09 -2.39 -6.92
N GLY A 41 13.66 -1.36 -6.31
CA GLY A 41 13.64 0.02 -6.80
C GLY A 41 14.87 0.40 -7.63
N ASP A 42 15.79 -0.53 -7.87
CA ASP A 42 16.87 -0.35 -8.82
C ASP A 42 16.32 -0.07 -10.21
N LEU A 43 16.85 0.96 -10.87
CA LEU A 43 16.29 1.44 -12.13
C LEU A 43 16.42 0.44 -13.27
N ASP A 44 17.54 -0.26 -13.35
CA ASP A 44 17.77 -1.27 -14.40
C ASP A 44 16.87 -2.47 -14.18
N PHE A 45 16.67 -2.88 -12.90
CA PHE A 45 15.73 -3.94 -12.55
C PHE A 45 14.29 -3.54 -12.86
N ALA A 46 13.87 -2.35 -12.48
CA ALA A 46 12.52 -1.85 -12.74
C ALA A 46 12.24 -1.77 -14.24
N ASP A 47 13.18 -1.21 -15.01
CA ASP A 47 13.10 -1.12 -16.46
C ASP A 47 12.98 -2.51 -17.10
N TYR A 48 13.84 -3.44 -16.72
CA TYR A 48 13.79 -4.82 -17.19
C TYR A 48 12.42 -5.47 -16.94
N VAL A 49 11.92 -5.39 -15.70
CA VAL A 49 10.63 -5.99 -15.33
C VAL A 49 9.47 -5.33 -16.06
N MET A 50 9.50 -4.01 -16.25
CA MET A 50 8.45 -3.28 -16.95
C MET A 50 8.40 -3.61 -18.45
N HIS A 51 9.51 -4.02 -19.06
CA HIS A 51 9.58 -4.46 -20.45
C HIS A 51 9.23 -5.93 -20.69
N LEU A 52 9.08 -6.74 -19.63
CA LEU A 52 8.59 -8.10 -19.79
C LEU A 52 7.14 -8.11 -20.30
N ASP A 53 6.80 -9.12 -21.10
CA ASP A 53 5.41 -9.35 -21.54
C ASP A 53 4.47 -9.35 -20.31
N PRO A 54 3.50 -8.47 -20.25
CA PRO A 54 2.59 -8.40 -19.11
C PRO A 54 1.80 -9.69 -18.87
N ALA A 55 1.56 -10.49 -19.89
CA ALA A 55 0.86 -11.76 -19.75
C ALA A 55 1.59 -12.74 -18.81
N ILE A 56 2.93 -12.76 -18.83
CA ILE A 56 3.71 -13.63 -17.94
C ILE A 56 3.82 -13.11 -16.51
N LYS A 57 3.51 -11.83 -16.31
CA LYS A 57 3.51 -11.19 -14.97
C LYS A 57 2.19 -11.36 -14.23
N MET A 58 1.12 -11.69 -14.94
CA MET A 58 -0.19 -11.94 -14.33
C MET A 58 -0.16 -13.22 -13.50
N ASN A 59 -0.90 -13.21 -12.38
CA ASN A 59 -1.00 -14.39 -11.53
C ASN A 59 -1.95 -15.43 -12.14
N THR A 60 -1.42 -16.25 -13.03
CA THR A 60 -2.14 -17.39 -13.66
C THR A 60 -1.76 -18.73 -13.02
N TYR A 61 -0.94 -18.74 -11.97
CA TYR A 61 -0.35 -19.92 -11.35
C TYR A 61 -0.90 -20.19 -9.94
N ASN A 62 -1.89 -19.43 -9.49
CA ASN A 62 -2.40 -19.45 -8.13
C ASN A 62 -1.29 -19.34 -7.06
N LYS A 63 -0.25 -18.57 -7.37
CA LYS A 63 0.90 -18.36 -6.50
C LYS A 63 1.43 -16.94 -6.63
N GLY A 64 1.28 -16.17 -5.59
CA GLY A 64 1.77 -14.79 -5.57
C GLY A 64 3.26 -14.68 -5.82
N LYS A 65 3.66 -13.71 -6.65
CA LYS A 65 5.05 -13.47 -7.05
C LYS A 65 5.72 -14.65 -7.76
N TYR A 66 4.96 -15.47 -8.49
CA TYR A 66 5.45 -16.70 -9.09
C TYR A 66 6.67 -16.48 -9.99
N LEU A 67 6.66 -15.47 -10.85
CA LEU A 67 7.77 -15.18 -11.75
C LEU A 67 9.10 -14.98 -10.99
N LEU A 68 9.06 -14.21 -9.91
CA LEU A 68 10.24 -14.00 -9.05
C LEU A 68 10.68 -15.30 -8.38
N ARG A 69 9.73 -16.09 -7.86
CA ARG A 69 10.03 -17.40 -7.25
C ARG A 69 10.64 -18.35 -8.26
N ARG A 70 10.07 -18.42 -9.47
CA ARG A 70 10.56 -19.26 -10.56
C ARG A 70 12.00 -18.94 -10.94
N ALA A 71 12.40 -17.68 -10.91
CA ALA A 71 13.77 -17.27 -11.18
C ALA A 71 14.81 -17.88 -10.22
N PHE A 72 14.39 -18.31 -9.04
CA PHE A 72 15.29 -18.89 -8.01
C PHE A 72 15.07 -20.39 -7.76
N MET A 73 14.07 -21.03 -8.41
CA MET A 73 13.74 -22.44 -8.13
C MET A 73 14.87 -23.41 -8.42
N ASP A 74 15.70 -23.10 -9.41
CA ASP A 74 16.80 -23.98 -9.84
C ASP A 74 18.15 -23.51 -9.25
N THR A 75 18.11 -22.78 -8.13
CA THR A 75 19.29 -22.26 -7.43
C THR A 75 19.30 -22.72 -5.98
N ASP A 76 20.50 -22.77 -5.36
CA ASP A 76 20.67 -23.10 -3.95
C ASP A 76 20.61 -21.85 -3.03
N TYR A 77 20.05 -20.72 -3.50
CA TYR A 77 20.03 -19.49 -2.72
C TYR A 77 19.01 -19.53 -1.58
N LEU A 78 17.89 -20.22 -1.75
CA LEU A 78 16.83 -20.31 -0.76
C LEU A 78 16.32 -21.75 -0.63
N PRO A 79 16.08 -22.25 0.59
CA PRO A 79 15.34 -23.48 0.80
C PRO A 79 13.96 -23.42 0.16
N GLU A 80 13.47 -24.56 -0.32
CA GLU A 80 12.20 -24.63 -1.06
C GLU A 80 10.99 -24.15 -0.23
N ASP A 81 10.94 -24.48 1.05
CA ASP A 81 9.89 -24.07 1.98
C ASP A 81 9.83 -22.55 2.16
N LEU A 82 10.97 -21.86 2.15
CA LEU A 82 11.02 -20.39 2.15
C LEU A 82 10.66 -19.81 0.79
N LEU A 83 11.20 -20.41 -0.29
CA LEU A 83 10.94 -19.94 -1.65
C LEU A 83 9.45 -20.01 -1.99
N MET A 84 8.76 -21.07 -1.56
CA MET A 84 7.36 -21.33 -1.87
C MET A 84 6.40 -20.92 -0.74
N ARG A 85 6.88 -20.28 0.33
CA ARG A 85 6.03 -19.77 1.41
C ARG A 85 4.94 -18.84 0.87
N GLU A 86 3.73 -18.93 1.41
CA GLU A 86 2.66 -17.99 1.07
C GLU A 86 3.07 -16.54 1.35
N LYS A 87 2.65 -15.67 0.44
CA LYS A 87 2.90 -14.23 0.61
C LYS A 87 2.07 -13.71 1.78
N ALA A 88 2.72 -13.04 2.73
CA ALA A 88 2.04 -12.24 3.73
C ALA A 88 2.57 -10.81 3.69
N ALA A 89 1.70 -9.83 3.91
CA ALA A 89 2.15 -8.47 4.16
C ALA A 89 2.85 -8.42 5.51
N PHE A 90 3.77 -7.48 5.71
CA PHE A 90 4.48 -7.35 6.98
C PHE A 90 3.49 -7.09 8.13
N SER A 91 2.48 -6.27 7.90
CA SER A 91 1.39 -6.01 8.85
C SER A 91 0.64 -7.27 9.27
N ASP A 92 0.43 -8.20 8.34
CA ASP A 92 -0.27 -9.46 8.62
C ASP A 92 0.62 -10.43 9.41
N ALA A 93 1.94 -10.42 9.11
CA ALA A 93 2.90 -11.29 9.77
C ALA A 93 3.18 -10.90 11.23
N VAL A 94 3.07 -9.61 11.58
CA VAL A 94 3.25 -9.11 12.96
C VAL A 94 1.94 -8.86 13.71
N GLY A 95 0.81 -9.16 13.07
CA GLY A 95 -0.53 -8.95 13.61
C GLY A 95 -1.12 -7.58 13.29
N HIS A 96 -2.45 -7.52 13.32
CA HIS A 96 -3.21 -6.31 13.00
C HIS A 96 -3.41 -5.37 14.19
N SER A 97 -2.93 -5.72 15.38
CA SER A 97 -3.26 -5.05 16.63
C SER A 97 -3.05 -3.54 16.61
N MET A 98 -1.92 -3.06 16.06
CA MET A 98 -1.65 -1.62 16.02
C MET A 98 -2.69 -0.84 15.20
N ALA A 99 -3.14 -1.37 14.08
CA ALA A 99 -4.15 -0.72 13.26
C ALA A 99 -5.52 -0.74 13.93
N ASP A 100 -5.86 -1.82 14.60
CA ASP A 100 -7.11 -1.94 15.36
C ASP A 100 -7.09 -1.05 16.60
N ASP A 101 -5.96 -0.99 17.32
CA ASP A 101 -5.75 -0.09 18.45
C ASP A 101 -5.90 1.39 18.06
N LEU A 102 -5.35 1.81 16.91
CA LEU A 102 -5.49 3.18 16.40
C LEU A 102 -6.91 3.50 15.98
N LYS A 103 -7.64 2.54 15.42
CA LYS A 103 -9.08 2.70 15.13
C LYS A 103 -9.87 2.86 16.42
N ALA A 104 -9.65 1.99 17.41
CA ALA A 104 -10.31 2.07 18.70
C ALA A 104 -10.03 3.43 19.37
N LEU A 105 -8.78 3.87 19.39
CA LEU A 105 -8.38 5.17 19.90
C LEU A 105 -9.13 6.31 19.20
N ALA A 106 -9.28 6.25 17.88
CA ALA A 106 -9.99 7.28 17.14
C ALA A 106 -11.50 7.28 17.45
N GLU A 107 -12.10 6.10 17.60
CA GLU A 107 -13.51 5.97 18.01
C GLU A 107 -13.75 6.52 19.43
N GLU A 108 -12.81 6.33 20.33
CA GLU A 108 -12.87 6.89 21.70
C GLU A 108 -12.61 8.40 21.72
N THR A 109 -11.82 8.91 20.77
CA THR A 109 -11.40 10.32 20.73
C THR A 109 -12.49 11.25 20.20
N TYR A 110 -13.30 10.79 19.25
CA TYR A 110 -14.29 11.61 18.55
C TYR A 110 -15.68 11.01 18.64
N THR A 111 -16.67 11.81 19.02
CA THR A 111 -18.07 11.50 18.72
C THR A 111 -18.35 11.63 17.22
N ASP A 112 -19.48 11.13 16.75
CA ASP A 112 -19.86 11.26 15.34
C ASP A 112 -20.11 12.73 14.96
N GLU A 113 -20.69 13.52 15.87
CA GLU A 113 -20.91 14.94 15.69
C GLU A 113 -19.60 15.73 15.60
N GLU A 114 -18.64 15.42 16.47
CA GLU A 114 -17.30 16.04 16.43
C GLU A 114 -16.57 15.67 15.15
N PHE A 115 -16.61 14.41 14.73
CA PHE A 115 -16.01 13.96 13.48
C PHE A 115 -16.59 14.74 12.29
N GLU A 116 -17.91 14.80 12.15
CA GLU A 116 -18.57 15.51 11.04
C GLU A 116 -18.33 17.03 11.07
N ALA A 117 -18.19 17.64 12.23
CA ALA A 117 -17.86 19.06 12.36
C ALA A 117 -16.40 19.35 11.99
N ARG A 118 -15.47 18.55 12.50
CA ARG A 118 -14.02 18.77 12.33
C ARG A 118 -13.53 18.43 10.94
N ARG A 119 -14.00 17.32 10.32
CA ARG A 119 -13.58 16.94 8.98
C ARG A 119 -13.88 17.99 7.92
N LYS A 120 -14.97 18.75 8.08
CA LYS A 120 -15.38 19.83 7.16
C LYS A 120 -14.40 21.00 7.09
N GLN A 121 -13.50 21.12 8.06
CA GLN A 121 -12.45 22.15 8.05
C GLN A 121 -11.38 21.85 7.00
N TYR A 122 -11.26 20.61 6.57
CA TYR A 122 -10.25 20.13 5.63
C TYR A 122 -10.86 19.94 4.24
N THR A 123 -10.49 20.81 3.31
CA THR A 123 -11.02 20.78 1.92
C THR A 123 -10.15 19.93 0.98
N HIS A 124 -8.89 19.68 1.34
CA HIS A 124 -7.99 18.82 0.58
C HIS A 124 -7.79 17.50 1.33
N ALA A 125 -7.91 16.37 0.64
CA ALA A 125 -7.83 15.04 1.23
C ALA A 125 -8.67 14.96 2.52
N GLN A 126 -9.96 15.30 2.40
CA GLN A 126 -10.88 15.36 3.54
C GLN A 126 -10.96 14.00 4.23
N PRO A 127 -10.83 13.94 5.57
CA PRO A 127 -10.91 12.69 6.31
C PRO A 127 -12.21 11.91 6.04
N PHE A 128 -12.11 10.61 5.81
CA PHE A 128 -13.24 9.70 5.59
C PHE A 128 -13.74 9.04 6.87
N THR A 129 -12.83 8.79 7.80
CA THR A 129 -13.08 8.05 9.04
C THR A 129 -12.51 8.84 10.21
N LYS A 130 -12.92 8.51 11.44
CA LYS A 130 -12.34 9.09 12.66
C LYS A 130 -10.83 8.84 12.74
N GLU A 131 -10.37 7.64 12.32
CA GLU A 131 -8.94 7.30 12.23
C GLU A 131 -8.21 8.26 11.27
N SER A 132 -8.77 8.51 10.08
CA SER A 132 -8.17 9.46 9.13
C SER A 132 -8.19 10.90 9.63
N LEU A 133 -9.18 11.27 10.44
CA LEU A 133 -9.22 12.58 11.11
C LEU A 133 -8.11 12.69 12.16
N LEU A 134 -7.91 11.64 12.97
CA LEU A 134 -6.81 11.59 13.95
C LEU A 134 -5.45 11.81 13.27
N TYR A 135 -5.19 11.13 12.17
CA TYR A 135 -3.96 11.32 11.40
C TYR A 135 -3.85 12.73 10.82
N ARG A 136 -4.96 13.28 10.32
CA ARG A 136 -4.98 14.63 9.78
C ARG A 136 -4.68 15.68 10.84
N GLU A 137 -5.26 15.58 12.02
CA GLU A 137 -4.99 16.53 13.12
C GLU A 137 -3.56 16.41 13.62
N LEU A 138 -3.01 15.20 13.70
CA LEU A 138 -1.59 14.98 14.01
C LEU A 138 -0.68 15.61 12.93
N PHE A 139 -1.01 15.45 11.66
CA PHE A 139 -0.27 16.08 10.58
C PHE A 139 -0.29 17.60 10.69
N GLU A 140 -1.44 18.22 10.88
CA GLU A 140 -1.56 19.68 11.02
C GLU A 140 -0.84 20.23 12.28
N LYS A 141 -0.73 19.42 13.33
CA LYS A 141 0.03 19.78 14.54
C LYS A 141 1.52 19.98 14.24
N TYR A 142 2.11 19.13 13.38
CA TYR A 142 3.53 19.15 13.08
C TYR A 142 3.86 19.89 11.77
N TYR A 143 2.93 19.95 10.85
CA TYR A 143 3.06 20.57 9.51
C TYR A 143 1.86 21.47 9.20
N PRO A 144 1.64 22.54 10.00
CA PRO A 144 0.45 23.37 9.86
C PRO A 144 0.34 23.98 8.45
N GLY A 145 -0.81 23.81 7.81
CA GLY A 145 -1.09 24.33 6.48
C GLY A 145 -0.36 23.66 5.32
N GLN A 146 0.37 22.54 5.57
CA GLN A 146 1.18 21.86 4.55
C GLN A 146 0.49 20.64 3.93
N SER A 147 -0.80 20.44 4.18
CA SER A 147 -1.51 19.24 3.73
C SER A 147 -1.49 19.03 2.21
N ARG A 148 -1.32 20.09 1.42
CA ARG A 148 -1.19 19.99 -0.04
C ARG A 148 0.10 19.28 -0.51
N MET A 149 1.08 19.07 0.38
CA MET A 149 2.24 18.24 0.12
C MET A 149 1.87 16.75 0.02
N VAL A 150 0.77 16.34 0.65
CA VAL A 150 0.19 15.01 0.49
C VAL A 150 -0.71 15.05 -0.73
N LYS A 151 -0.43 14.21 -1.73
CA LYS A 151 -1.14 14.24 -3.01
C LYS A 151 -2.62 13.94 -2.83
N ASP A 152 -2.91 12.76 -2.31
CA ASP A 152 -4.26 12.26 -2.05
C ASP A 152 -4.17 10.94 -1.28
N PHE A 153 -5.32 10.31 -0.98
CA PHE A 153 -5.37 8.95 -0.48
C PHE A 153 -5.00 7.95 -1.59
N TRP A 154 -4.27 6.92 -1.21
CA TRP A 154 -4.13 5.76 -2.09
C TRP A 154 -5.48 5.07 -2.25
N MET A 155 -5.85 4.77 -3.49
CA MET A 155 -7.06 4.02 -3.81
C MET A 155 -6.74 2.92 -4.83
N PRO A 156 -7.41 1.76 -4.75
CA PRO A 156 -7.32 0.76 -5.80
C PRO A 156 -7.93 1.28 -7.10
N ASN A 157 -7.64 0.61 -8.21
CA ASN A 157 -8.28 0.95 -9.48
C ASN A 157 -9.77 0.57 -9.44
N ARG A 158 -10.63 1.57 -9.32
CA ARG A 158 -12.09 1.38 -9.19
C ARG A 158 -12.78 0.83 -10.44
N GLU A 159 -12.08 0.78 -11.56
CA GLU A 159 -12.58 0.15 -12.79
C GLU A 159 -12.50 -1.37 -12.73
N TRP A 160 -11.75 -1.92 -11.78
CA TRP A 160 -11.59 -3.35 -11.61
C TRP A 160 -12.62 -3.94 -10.64
N ASP A 161 -13.11 -5.12 -10.98
CA ASP A 161 -14.08 -5.84 -10.14
C ASP A 161 -13.50 -6.09 -8.73
N GLY A 162 -14.33 -5.83 -7.72
CA GLY A 162 -13.94 -5.96 -6.32
C GLY A 162 -13.11 -4.79 -5.76
N CYS A 163 -12.80 -3.77 -6.57
CA CYS A 163 -12.04 -2.60 -6.17
C CYS A 163 -12.87 -1.33 -5.97
N GLN A 164 -14.22 -1.44 -6.01
CA GLN A 164 -15.16 -0.32 -5.82
C GLN A 164 -15.33 0.01 -4.33
N VAL A 165 -14.26 0.45 -3.69
CA VAL A 165 -14.28 0.83 -2.26
C VAL A 165 -14.18 2.33 -2.09
N SER A 166 -14.75 2.86 -1.01
CA SER A 166 -14.69 4.27 -0.65
C SER A 166 -13.66 4.55 0.45
N ASP A 167 -13.28 3.55 1.22
CA ASP A 167 -12.24 3.64 2.24
C ASP A 167 -10.88 3.36 1.61
N PRO A 168 -9.84 4.19 1.85
CA PRO A 168 -8.49 3.97 1.32
C PRO A 168 -7.75 2.78 1.96
N SER A 169 -8.28 2.17 2.99
CA SER A 169 -7.68 0.99 3.59
C SER A 169 -7.82 -0.24 2.68
N ALA A 170 -6.71 -0.88 2.33
CA ALA A 170 -6.71 -2.12 1.56
C ALA A 170 -7.52 -3.25 2.22
N ARG A 171 -7.74 -3.19 3.53
CA ARG A 171 -8.53 -4.16 4.30
C ARG A 171 -10.00 -4.24 3.89
N TYR A 172 -10.51 -3.22 3.20
CA TYR A 172 -11.87 -3.22 2.65
C TYR A 172 -11.98 -3.91 1.29
N LEU A 173 -10.86 -4.32 0.69
CA LEU A 173 -10.87 -5.12 -0.53
C LEU A 173 -11.35 -6.54 -0.22
N ALA A 174 -12.24 -7.06 -1.06
CA ALA A 174 -12.82 -8.40 -0.88
C ALA A 174 -11.77 -9.53 -0.86
N ASN A 175 -10.64 -9.30 -1.54
CA ASN A 175 -9.53 -10.24 -1.65
C ASN A 175 -8.33 -9.90 -0.77
N TYR A 176 -8.50 -9.06 0.25
CA TYR A 176 -7.37 -8.64 1.10
C TYR A 176 -6.66 -9.84 1.75
N GLY A 177 -7.42 -10.82 2.25
CA GLY A 177 -6.88 -12.04 2.85
C GLY A 177 -6.14 -12.95 1.86
N ALA A 178 -6.45 -12.82 0.57
CA ALA A 178 -5.84 -13.55 -0.55
C ALA A 178 -4.78 -12.69 -1.28
N SER A 179 -4.25 -11.65 -0.63
CA SER A 179 -3.28 -10.75 -1.26
C SER A 179 -2.00 -11.50 -1.61
N GLY A 180 -1.81 -11.79 -2.87
CA GLY A 180 -0.70 -12.57 -3.39
C GLY A 180 -1.08 -13.91 -4.02
N GLU A 181 -2.38 -14.26 -3.99
CA GLU A 181 -2.96 -15.35 -4.77
C GLU A 181 -3.35 -14.89 -6.17
#